data_7f7381ac67c6759071b19da4236642b0
#
_entry.id   7f7381ac67c6759071b19da4236642b0
#
_cell.length_a   1.000
_cell.length_b   1.000
_cell.length_c   1.000
_cell.angle_alpha   90.00
_cell.angle_beta   90.00
_cell.angle_gamma   90.00
#
_symmetry.space_group_name_H-M   'P 1'
#
loop_
_entity.id
_entity.type
_entity.pdbx_description
1 polymer ?
#
loop_
_entity_poly.entity_id
_entity_poly.type
_entity_poly.pdbx_seq_one_letter_code
_entity_poly.pdbx_strand_id
1 'polypeptide(L)'
;MDPIKAARDRTLAPTERGATKLAGANKLYVRDRIDLLFDDCTFVEDGQLANAMADDLPADGVVTGRGLVQGRPALVVANDPSVKAGSWGARTVEKIIRMTEAALRDELSIFWFIDSAGARITDQVDLFPGRRGAGRIFHNQVALSGKVPQICCLFGPSAAGGAYIPSFCDVVIMVEGNASMYLGSPRMAEMVVGERVTLEEMGGARMHATISGCGDQLAADDTEAIEQAKQYFSYLPQNWRSPLPTYEAIEPARRFADDLVPSQESVGYDIGVIIEAIVDAGSFFEVKPLFAPELVTGFALLEGQVIGIVANQPAVKGGVLFVDSADKGARFIWQCDAFNVPLLYLADVPGFMIGSAVERQGIIRHGAKMITAVAEATVPTVSVILRKAYGAGLYAMAGPGFGPDACLALPSAKIAVMGPEAAVNAVYANKIAEITDEAERTAYVERLRKEYEVDIDILRLASELVIDAIVEPREVRRELIARFAAAATKDRHFSTRRHGVPPV
;
A
#
# COMPACT_ATOMS: atom_id res chain seq x y z
N MET A 1 -18.64 11.89 46.91
CA MET A 1 -18.16 11.03 45.80
C MET A 1 -16.68 11.32 45.63
N ASP A 2 -15.82 10.32 45.48
CA ASP A 2 -14.41 10.54 45.24
C ASP A 2 -14.22 11.31 43.91
N PRO A 3 -13.60 12.49 43.94
CA PRO A 3 -13.45 13.32 42.72
C PRO A 3 -12.62 12.64 41.65
N ILE A 4 -11.65 11.79 42.01
CA ILE A 4 -10.85 11.02 41.06
C ILE A 4 -11.72 9.98 40.38
N LYS A 5 -12.53 9.25 41.14
CA LYS A 5 -13.44 8.26 40.57
C LYS A 5 -14.46 8.93 39.65
N ALA A 6 -15.04 10.04 40.03
CA ALA A 6 -15.99 10.79 39.21
C ALA A 6 -15.34 11.29 37.90
N ALA A 7 -14.10 11.73 37.96
CA ALA A 7 -13.35 12.14 36.77
C ALA A 7 -13.04 10.95 35.80
N ARG A 8 -12.71 9.80 36.37
CA ARG A 8 -12.51 8.55 35.57
C ARG A 8 -13.82 8.08 34.94
N ASP A 9 -14.91 8.03 35.73
CA ASP A 9 -16.21 7.55 35.24
C ASP A 9 -16.68 8.37 34.01
N ARG A 10 -16.40 9.67 33.97
CA ARG A 10 -16.71 10.54 32.81
C ARG A 10 -15.96 10.15 31.53
N THR A 11 -14.84 9.45 31.61
CA THR A 11 -14.06 9.03 30.43
C THR A 11 -14.49 7.66 29.92
N LEU A 12 -15.29 6.89 30.65
CA LEU A 12 -15.60 5.50 30.34
C LEU A 12 -16.83 5.29 29.47
N ALA A 13 -17.67 6.32 29.33
CA ALA A 13 -18.88 6.24 28.50
C ALA A 13 -19.10 7.56 27.76
N PRO A 14 -19.69 7.54 26.56
CA PRO A 14 -20.06 8.75 25.85
C PRO A 14 -21.19 9.47 26.60
N THR A 15 -21.31 10.78 26.40
CA THR A 15 -22.51 11.49 26.82
C THR A 15 -23.73 10.94 26.07
N GLU A 16 -24.96 11.08 26.66
CA GLU A 16 -26.20 10.64 25.99
C GLU A 16 -26.36 11.20 24.58
N ARG A 17 -26.01 12.48 24.37
CA ARG A 17 -25.97 13.11 23.05
C ARG A 17 -24.90 12.50 22.15
N GLY A 18 -23.72 12.15 22.69
CA GLY A 18 -22.64 11.47 21.98
C GLY A 18 -23.09 10.09 21.51
N ALA A 19 -23.67 9.30 22.41
CA ALA A 19 -24.18 7.96 22.11
C ALA A 19 -25.24 7.99 21.00
N THR A 20 -26.20 8.93 21.07
CA THR A 20 -27.22 9.11 20.02
C THR A 20 -26.59 9.44 18.65
N LYS A 21 -25.55 10.28 18.60
CA LYS A 21 -24.86 10.61 17.36
C LYS A 21 -24.09 9.42 16.78
N LEU A 22 -23.40 8.67 17.61
CA LEU A 22 -22.66 7.48 17.20
C LEU A 22 -23.62 6.44 16.60
N ALA A 23 -24.71 6.14 17.31
CA ALA A 23 -25.74 5.21 16.84
C ALA A 23 -26.37 5.68 15.51
N GLY A 24 -26.67 6.97 15.37
CA GLY A 24 -27.22 7.56 14.15
C GLY A 24 -26.28 7.49 12.94
N ALA A 25 -24.97 7.39 13.16
CA ALA A 25 -23.95 7.24 12.14
C ALA A 25 -23.44 5.79 11.98
N ASN A 26 -24.05 4.83 12.68
CA ASN A 26 -23.60 3.43 12.73
C ASN A 26 -22.11 3.30 13.12
N LYS A 27 -21.67 4.06 14.11
CA LYS A 27 -20.28 4.08 14.60
C LYS A 27 -20.19 3.45 15.99
N LEU A 28 -19.10 2.72 16.21
CA LEU A 28 -18.75 2.25 17.55
C LEU A 28 -18.22 3.40 18.43
N TYR A 29 -18.39 3.27 19.74
CA TYR A 29 -17.71 4.14 20.67
C TYR A 29 -16.20 3.88 20.67
N VAL A 30 -15.40 4.89 20.97
CA VAL A 30 -13.93 4.77 20.90
C VAL A 30 -13.36 3.63 21.73
N ARG A 31 -13.97 3.31 22.87
CA ARG A 31 -13.50 2.21 23.73
C ARG A 31 -13.87 0.85 23.18
N ASP A 32 -15.04 0.72 22.56
CA ASP A 32 -15.42 -0.52 21.86
C ASP A 32 -14.46 -0.81 20.70
N ARG A 33 -14.01 0.23 19.96
CA ARG A 33 -12.96 0.11 18.93
C ARG A 33 -11.63 -0.37 19.53
N ILE A 34 -11.25 0.13 20.71
CA ILE A 34 -10.02 -0.25 21.42
C ILE A 34 -10.12 -1.70 21.93
N ASP A 35 -11.27 -2.11 22.44
CA ASP A 35 -11.51 -3.47 22.91
C ASP A 35 -11.48 -4.49 21.74
N LEU A 36 -11.92 -4.09 20.54
CA LEU A 36 -11.78 -4.91 19.32
C LEU A 36 -10.33 -5.00 18.82
N LEU A 37 -9.50 -3.99 19.07
CA LEU A 37 -8.11 -3.97 18.63
C LEU A 37 -7.22 -4.86 19.49
N PHE A 38 -7.28 -4.68 20.81
CA PHE A 38 -6.35 -5.32 21.73
C PHE A 38 -6.85 -6.68 22.21
N ASP A 39 -5.93 -7.54 22.54
CA ASP A 39 -6.20 -8.80 23.18
C ASP A 39 -6.81 -8.56 24.57
N ASP A 40 -7.70 -9.45 25.00
CA ASP A 40 -8.50 -9.30 26.22
C ASP A 40 -7.67 -8.91 27.44
N CYS A 41 -8.11 -7.88 28.16
CA CYS A 41 -7.50 -7.40 29.40
C CYS A 41 -6.05 -6.93 29.30
N THR A 42 -5.51 -6.65 28.10
CA THR A 42 -4.13 -6.19 27.93
C THR A 42 -3.98 -4.68 27.80
N PHE A 43 -5.07 -3.96 27.52
CA PHE A 43 -5.01 -2.52 27.30
C PHE A 43 -4.74 -1.74 28.58
N VAL A 44 -3.74 -0.87 28.55
CA VAL A 44 -3.39 0.08 29.62
C VAL A 44 -3.46 1.50 29.07
N GLU A 45 -4.36 2.31 29.62
CA GLU A 45 -4.58 3.68 29.16
C GLU A 45 -3.56 4.65 29.77
N ASP A 46 -2.97 5.48 28.92
CA ASP A 46 -2.11 6.60 29.31
C ASP A 46 -2.87 7.93 29.20
N GLY A 47 -2.80 8.78 30.21
CA GLY A 47 -3.37 10.13 30.17
C GLY A 47 -4.90 10.20 30.26
N GLN A 48 -5.55 9.19 30.86
CA GLN A 48 -7.02 9.16 31.07
C GLN A 48 -7.58 10.43 31.69
N LEU A 49 -6.88 11.01 32.64
CA LEU A 49 -7.32 12.21 33.35
C LEU A 49 -6.86 13.53 32.71
N ALA A 50 -6.43 13.52 31.47
CA ALA A 50 -6.14 14.76 30.75
C ALA A 50 -7.38 15.66 30.71
N ASN A 51 -7.23 16.95 31.04
CA ASN A 51 -8.31 17.92 31.17
C ASN A 51 -9.40 17.54 32.21
N ALA A 52 -9.08 16.74 33.23
CA ALA A 52 -10.07 16.33 34.27
C ALA A 52 -10.76 17.49 34.99
N MET A 53 -10.18 18.71 34.95
CA MET A 53 -10.76 19.92 35.54
C MET A 53 -11.78 20.61 34.60
N ALA A 54 -11.95 20.12 33.37
CA ALA A 54 -12.96 20.60 32.42
C ALA A 54 -14.02 19.49 32.23
N ASP A 55 -15.23 19.74 32.66
CA ASP A 55 -16.31 18.73 32.68
C ASP A 55 -16.75 18.28 31.29
N ASP A 56 -16.54 19.13 30.25
CA ASP A 56 -16.94 18.90 28.87
C ASP A 56 -15.82 18.37 27.96
N LEU A 57 -14.64 18.06 28.51
CA LEU A 57 -13.46 17.60 27.81
C LEU A 57 -12.83 16.34 28.46
N PRO A 58 -13.59 15.27 28.69
CA PRO A 58 -13.05 14.06 29.29
C PRO A 58 -11.91 13.49 28.41
N ALA A 59 -10.78 13.18 29.04
CA ALA A 59 -9.54 12.73 28.38
C ALA A 59 -9.04 13.63 27.22
N ASP A 60 -9.55 14.85 27.11
CA ASP A 60 -9.37 15.82 26.01
C ASP A 60 -9.73 15.27 24.62
N GLY A 61 -10.75 14.38 24.54
CA GLY A 61 -11.27 13.84 23.29
C GLY A 61 -10.31 12.88 22.54
N VAL A 62 -9.33 12.31 23.24
CA VAL A 62 -8.46 11.27 22.68
C VAL A 62 -8.09 10.24 23.74
N VAL A 63 -8.25 8.96 23.41
CA VAL A 63 -7.77 7.83 24.20
C VAL A 63 -6.42 7.40 23.66
N THR A 64 -5.44 7.24 24.56
CA THR A 64 -4.08 6.79 24.22
C THR A 64 -3.66 5.71 25.20
N GLY A 65 -2.88 4.75 24.73
CA GLY A 65 -2.39 3.66 25.57
C GLY A 65 -1.67 2.58 24.78
N ARG A 66 -1.46 1.47 25.46
CA ARG A 66 -0.74 0.30 24.94
C ARG A 66 -1.40 -0.99 25.34
N GLY A 67 -1.17 -2.04 24.58
CA GLY A 67 -1.68 -3.38 24.86
C GLY A 67 -1.05 -4.38 23.91
N LEU A 68 -1.58 -5.60 23.86
CA LEU A 68 -1.18 -6.61 22.91
C LEU A 68 -2.18 -6.68 21.74
N VAL A 69 -1.69 -6.75 20.52
CA VAL A 69 -2.45 -7.05 19.32
C VAL A 69 -1.92 -8.35 18.75
N GLN A 70 -2.70 -9.40 18.76
CA GLN A 70 -2.26 -10.74 18.35
C GLN A 70 -0.98 -11.17 19.09
N GLY A 71 -0.93 -10.97 20.40
CA GLY A 71 0.22 -11.30 21.27
C GLY A 71 1.39 -10.35 21.17
N ARG A 72 1.36 -9.32 20.34
CA ARG A 72 2.46 -8.37 20.10
C ARG A 72 2.17 -7.00 20.69
N PRO A 73 3.12 -6.36 21.41
CA PRO A 73 2.91 -5.05 22.00
C PRO A 73 2.71 -3.98 20.92
N ALA A 74 1.70 -3.14 21.11
CA ALA A 74 1.37 -2.04 20.21
C ALA A 74 0.82 -0.85 21.01
N LEU A 75 0.85 0.33 20.36
CA LEU A 75 0.33 1.58 20.87
C LEU A 75 -0.92 1.98 20.09
N VAL A 76 -1.81 2.75 20.72
CA VAL A 76 -2.96 3.34 20.04
C VAL A 76 -3.11 4.83 20.35
N VAL A 77 -3.53 5.57 19.35
CA VAL A 77 -4.06 6.93 19.42
C VAL A 77 -5.46 6.90 18.83
N ALA A 78 -6.50 7.09 19.63
CA ALA A 78 -7.89 6.96 19.23
C ALA A 78 -8.69 8.21 19.56
N ASN A 79 -9.19 8.93 18.56
CA ASN A 79 -10.06 10.08 18.76
C ASN A 79 -11.44 9.65 19.28
N ASP A 80 -11.97 10.39 20.25
CA ASP A 80 -13.34 10.24 20.73
C ASP A 80 -14.25 11.28 20.09
N PRO A 81 -15.03 10.94 19.04
CA PRO A 81 -15.90 11.90 18.37
C PRO A 81 -17.09 12.34 19.24
N SER A 82 -17.37 11.66 20.36
CA SER A 82 -18.39 12.10 21.32
C SER A 82 -17.97 13.34 22.11
N VAL A 83 -16.66 13.62 22.17
CA VAL A 83 -16.07 14.79 22.86
C VAL A 83 -15.66 15.84 21.83
N LYS A 84 -16.42 16.91 21.70
CA LYS A 84 -16.16 18.02 20.75
C LYS A 84 -15.84 17.56 19.32
N ALA A 85 -16.54 16.50 18.85
CA ALA A 85 -16.31 15.89 17.55
C ALA A 85 -14.84 15.41 17.31
N GLY A 86 -14.19 14.91 18.36
CA GLY A 86 -12.79 14.46 18.30
C GLY A 86 -11.77 15.55 18.02
N SER A 87 -12.17 16.83 18.14
CA SER A 87 -11.28 17.96 17.82
C SER A 87 -10.11 18.08 18.79
N TRP A 88 -8.97 18.55 18.29
CA TRP A 88 -7.73 18.63 19.03
C TRP A 88 -7.61 19.90 19.84
N GLY A 89 -7.28 19.77 21.14
CA GLY A 89 -6.79 20.81 22.01
C GLY A 89 -5.35 20.58 22.42
N ALA A 90 -4.86 21.41 23.33
CA ALA A 90 -3.47 21.35 23.79
C ALA A 90 -3.13 20.00 24.43
N ARG A 91 -4.04 19.39 25.20
CA ARG A 91 -3.79 18.10 25.84
C ARG A 91 -3.95 16.94 24.89
N THR A 92 -4.82 17.04 23.87
CA THR A 92 -4.89 16.08 22.77
C THR A 92 -3.53 15.97 22.07
N VAL A 93 -2.96 17.11 21.65
CA VAL A 93 -1.66 17.18 20.96
C VAL A 93 -0.54 16.62 21.83
N GLU A 94 -0.49 16.98 23.11
CA GLU A 94 0.52 16.48 24.06
C GLU A 94 0.41 14.95 24.25
N LYS A 95 -0.79 14.38 24.36
CA LYS A 95 -1.00 12.92 24.46
C LYS A 95 -0.49 12.20 23.20
N ILE A 96 -0.81 12.71 22.02
CA ILE A 96 -0.36 12.15 20.74
C ILE A 96 1.18 12.22 20.63
N ILE A 97 1.79 13.36 21.02
CA ILE A 97 3.25 13.49 21.01
C ILE A 97 3.89 12.45 21.94
N ARG A 98 3.36 12.25 23.14
CA ARG A 98 3.86 11.23 24.09
C ARG A 98 3.77 9.82 23.51
N MET A 99 2.68 9.48 22.81
CA MET A 99 2.56 8.15 22.18
C MET A 99 3.56 7.97 21.06
N THR A 100 3.75 8.97 20.19
CA THR A 100 4.75 8.90 19.12
C THR A 100 6.17 8.88 19.65
N GLU A 101 6.48 9.58 20.75
CA GLU A 101 7.76 9.52 21.44
C GLU A 101 7.98 8.14 22.11
N ALA A 102 6.91 7.52 22.65
CA ALA A 102 6.97 6.15 23.16
C ALA A 102 7.21 5.14 22.02
N ALA A 103 6.51 5.28 20.89
CA ALA A 103 6.73 4.45 19.72
C ALA A 103 8.17 4.51 19.22
N LEU A 104 8.76 5.71 19.17
CA LEU A 104 10.17 5.92 18.78
C LEU A 104 11.17 5.31 19.76
N ARG A 105 10.92 5.44 21.08
CA ARG A 105 11.82 4.96 22.14
C ARG A 105 11.77 3.45 22.28
N ASP A 106 10.55 2.91 22.28
CA ASP A 106 10.28 1.50 22.60
C ASP A 106 10.21 0.63 21.32
N GLU A 107 10.32 1.25 20.14
CA GLU A 107 10.22 0.64 18.79
C GLU A 107 8.96 -0.22 18.65
N LEU A 108 7.82 0.34 19.05
CA LEU A 108 6.50 -0.31 19.01
C LEU A 108 5.65 0.20 17.86
N SER A 109 4.92 -0.70 17.22
CA SER A 109 3.90 -0.37 16.21
C SER A 109 2.82 0.51 16.79
N ILE A 110 2.26 1.42 15.99
CA ILE A 110 1.26 2.38 16.42
C ILE A 110 0.01 2.33 15.53
N PHE A 111 -1.15 2.19 16.16
CA PHE A 111 -2.45 2.25 15.50
C PHE A 111 -3.05 3.65 15.68
N TRP A 112 -3.55 4.20 14.58
CA TRP A 112 -4.18 5.51 14.50
C TRP A 112 -5.67 5.34 14.22
N PHE A 113 -6.51 5.55 15.22
CA PHE A 113 -7.97 5.51 15.12
C PHE A 113 -8.48 6.93 15.00
N ILE A 114 -8.69 7.39 13.78
CA ILE A 114 -8.95 8.79 13.46
C ILE A 114 -10.45 9.04 13.23
N ASP A 115 -10.98 9.99 13.97
CA ASP A 115 -12.34 10.52 13.84
C ASP A 115 -12.37 11.93 14.44
N SER A 116 -11.89 12.92 13.69
CA SER A 116 -11.59 14.25 14.22
C SER A 116 -11.99 15.39 13.28
N ALA A 117 -12.71 16.35 13.82
CA ALA A 117 -13.05 17.60 13.13
C ALA A 117 -11.86 18.58 12.98
N GLY A 118 -10.65 18.19 13.39
CA GLY A 118 -9.46 19.04 13.32
C GLY A 118 -9.17 19.84 14.58
N ALA A 119 -8.40 20.88 14.49
CA ALA A 119 -7.94 21.69 15.62
C ALA A 119 -9.04 22.59 16.22
N ARG A 120 -9.08 22.70 17.53
CA ARG A 120 -9.88 23.73 18.22
C ARG A 120 -9.23 25.10 18.04
N ILE A 121 -9.88 25.97 17.30
CA ILE A 121 -9.34 27.30 17.00
C ILE A 121 -9.15 28.13 18.27
N THR A 122 -9.98 27.94 19.29
CA THR A 122 -9.85 28.60 20.59
C THR A 122 -8.55 28.27 21.31
N ASP A 123 -7.97 27.12 21.04
CA ASP A 123 -6.76 26.61 21.70
C ASP A 123 -5.51 26.73 20.78
N GLN A 124 -5.61 27.43 19.65
CA GLN A 124 -4.60 27.41 18.57
C GLN A 124 -3.20 27.79 19.04
N VAL A 125 -3.07 28.73 19.97
CA VAL A 125 -1.75 29.20 20.46
C VAL A 125 -1.04 28.08 21.22
N ASP A 126 -1.79 27.30 22.00
CA ASP A 126 -1.23 26.26 22.86
C ASP A 126 -0.99 24.94 22.10
N LEU A 127 -1.78 24.66 21.07
CA LEU A 127 -1.71 23.37 20.35
C LEU A 127 -0.88 23.43 19.05
N PHE A 128 -0.71 24.60 18.40
CA PHE A 128 -0.25 24.63 17.02
C PHE A 128 1.21 25.07 16.83
N PRO A 129 1.66 26.32 17.21
CA PRO A 129 2.95 26.85 16.76
C PRO A 129 4.16 26.40 17.59
N GLY A 130 3.95 25.84 18.76
CA GLY A 130 5.00 25.53 19.74
C GLY A 130 5.86 24.34 19.35
N ARG A 131 7.03 24.20 19.99
CA ARG A 131 7.93 23.04 19.83
C ARG A 131 7.25 21.71 20.17
N ARG A 132 6.24 21.72 21.02
CA ARG A 132 5.35 20.59 21.34
C ARG A 132 3.95 20.83 20.76
N GLY A 133 3.82 21.55 19.67
CA GLY A 133 2.59 21.73 18.93
C GLY A 133 2.35 20.62 17.91
N ALA A 134 1.26 20.73 17.15
CA ALA A 134 0.80 19.70 16.20
C ALA A 134 1.87 19.30 15.16
N GLY A 135 2.74 20.25 14.75
CA GLY A 135 3.85 19.95 13.85
C GLY A 135 4.84 18.89 14.37
N ARG A 136 4.94 18.75 15.72
CA ARG A 136 5.78 17.71 16.31
C ARG A 136 5.24 16.31 16.06
N ILE A 137 3.93 16.14 15.93
CA ILE A 137 3.30 14.86 15.57
C ILE A 137 3.80 14.42 14.21
N PHE A 138 3.75 15.28 13.21
CA PHE A 138 4.21 14.98 11.84
C PHE A 138 5.70 14.67 11.79
N HIS A 139 6.51 15.46 12.49
CA HIS A 139 7.94 15.18 12.61
C HIS A 139 8.20 13.78 13.18
N ASN A 140 7.46 13.39 14.22
CA ASN A 140 7.60 12.08 14.85
C ASN A 140 7.11 10.96 13.93
N GLN A 141 5.98 11.14 13.19
CA GLN A 141 5.51 10.16 12.22
C GLN A 141 6.53 9.91 11.10
N VAL A 142 7.17 10.97 10.59
CA VAL A 142 8.26 10.81 9.62
C VAL A 142 9.46 10.08 10.23
N ALA A 143 9.79 10.35 11.50
CA ALA A 143 10.86 9.64 12.20
C ALA A 143 10.52 8.16 12.51
N LEU A 144 9.23 7.82 12.60
CA LEU A 144 8.73 6.44 12.77
C LEU A 144 8.68 5.67 11.45
N SER A 145 8.55 6.38 10.32
CA SER A 145 8.42 5.79 8.98
C SER A 145 9.57 4.82 8.70
N GLY A 146 9.22 3.60 8.31
CA GLY A 146 10.18 2.52 8.07
C GLY A 146 10.85 1.95 9.33
N LYS A 147 10.54 2.45 10.53
CA LYS A 147 11.05 1.89 11.79
C LYS A 147 10.03 0.99 12.47
N VAL A 148 8.79 1.43 12.52
CA VAL A 148 7.68 0.68 13.11
C VAL A 148 6.46 0.81 12.22
N PRO A 149 5.62 -0.23 12.11
CA PRO A 149 4.35 -0.14 11.41
C PRO A 149 3.44 0.95 11.98
N GLN A 150 2.94 1.82 11.11
CA GLN A 150 1.96 2.86 11.41
C GLN A 150 0.67 2.54 10.66
N ILE A 151 -0.37 2.12 11.35
CA ILE A 151 -1.62 1.59 10.78
C ILE A 151 -2.76 2.53 11.11
N CYS A 152 -3.45 3.05 10.10
CA CYS A 152 -4.56 3.98 10.28
C CYS A 152 -5.91 3.35 9.92
N CYS A 153 -6.86 3.39 10.87
CA CYS A 153 -8.28 3.21 10.60
C CYS A 153 -8.96 4.58 10.69
N LEU A 154 -9.57 5.00 9.62
CA LEU A 154 -10.29 6.26 9.53
C LEU A 154 -11.79 5.99 9.62
N PHE A 155 -12.38 6.33 10.77
CA PHE A 155 -13.79 6.07 11.11
C PHE A 155 -14.69 7.29 10.87
N GLY A 156 -14.09 8.43 10.62
CA GLY A 156 -14.80 9.69 10.46
C GLY A 156 -13.95 10.72 9.73
N PRO A 157 -14.22 12.00 9.89
CA PRO A 157 -13.43 13.04 9.25
C PRO A 157 -12.01 13.12 9.79
N SER A 158 -11.07 13.44 8.92
CA SER A 158 -9.73 13.90 9.23
C SER A 158 -9.50 15.21 8.49
N ALA A 159 -9.73 16.31 9.18
CA ALA A 159 -9.86 17.63 8.57
C ALA A 159 -8.56 18.44 8.67
N ALA A 160 -8.32 19.31 7.68
CA ALA A 160 -7.23 20.26 7.61
C ALA A 160 -5.84 19.59 7.82
N GLY A 161 -5.01 20.11 8.71
CA GLY A 161 -3.71 19.50 9.04
C GLY A 161 -3.82 18.06 9.54
N GLY A 162 -4.93 17.66 10.15
CA GLY A 162 -5.18 16.29 10.59
C GLY A 162 -5.17 15.28 9.44
N ALA A 163 -5.55 15.69 8.23
CA ALA A 163 -5.57 14.84 7.04
C ALA A 163 -4.18 14.29 6.66
N TYR A 164 -3.11 14.88 7.13
CA TYR A 164 -1.75 14.37 6.91
C TYR A 164 -1.41 13.18 7.79
N ILE A 165 -2.05 12.99 8.96
CA ILE A 165 -1.78 11.85 9.84
C ILE A 165 -2.01 10.51 9.13
N PRO A 166 -3.19 10.25 8.52
CA PRO A 166 -3.37 9.05 7.71
C PRO A 166 -2.32 8.93 6.59
N SER A 167 -2.02 10.02 5.91
CA SER A 167 -1.11 10.03 4.76
C SER A 167 0.34 9.67 5.10
N PHE A 168 0.78 9.83 6.35
CA PHE A 168 2.09 9.37 6.84
C PHE A 168 2.08 7.90 7.29
N CYS A 169 0.91 7.28 7.43
CA CYS A 169 0.80 5.89 7.82
C CYS A 169 1.14 4.93 6.66
N ASP A 170 1.54 3.70 6.99
CA ASP A 170 1.89 2.68 6.01
C ASP A 170 0.64 2.13 5.30
N VAL A 171 -0.49 2.12 6.00
CA VAL A 171 -1.81 1.74 5.45
C VAL A 171 -2.91 2.64 6.00
N VAL A 172 -3.87 2.97 5.15
CA VAL A 172 -5.07 3.76 5.49
C VAL A 172 -6.33 2.97 5.13
N ILE A 173 -7.04 2.51 6.14
CA ILE A 173 -8.31 1.79 6.00
C ILE A 173 -9.43 2.77 6.30
N MET A 174 -10.34 2.98 5.34
CA MET A 174 -11.40 3.99 5.45
C MET A 174 -12.77 3.34 5.52
N VAL A 175 -13.57 3.70 6.52
CA VAL A 175 -14.96 3.25 6.62
C VAL A 175 -15.82 4.00 5.60
N GLU A 176 -16.44 3.27 4.69
CA GLU A 176 -17.26 3.83 3.63
C GLU A 176 -18.46 4.62 4.19
N GLY A 177 -18.75 5.76 3.60
CA GLY A 177 -19.84 6.65 4.00
C GLY A 177 -19.62 7.45 5.29
N ASN A 178 -18.61 7.11 6.09
CA ASN A 178 -18.27 7.81 7.34
C ASN A 178 -16.91 8.52 7.27
N ALA A 179 -15.91 7.85 6.71
CA ALA A 179 -14.55 8.37 6.67
C ALA A 179 -14.37 9.43 5.57
N SER A 180 -13.63 10.47 5.89
CA SER A 180 -13.22 11.48 4.90
C SER A 180 -11.90 12.15 5.28
N MET A 181 -11.11 12.51 4.26
CA MET A 181 -9.88 13.32 4.41
C MET A 181 -9.96 14.53 3.49
N TYR A 182 -9.63 15.71 4.00
CA TYR A 182 -9.68 16.93 3.21
C TYR A 182 -8.91 18.08 3.88
N LEU A 183 -8.32 18.96 3.08
CA LEU A 183 -7.63 20.15 3.61
C LEU A 183 -8.58 21.29 3.95
N GLY A 184 -9.60 21.51 3.14
CA GLY A 184 -10.66 22.47 3.39
C GLY A 184 -12.03 21.83 3.25
N SER A 185 -13.02 22.25 4.04
CA SER A 185 -14.39 21.74 3.93
C SER A 185 -15.05 22.17 2.61
N PRO A 186 -16.13 21.50 2.14
CA PRO A 186 -16.90 21.93 0.98
C PRO A 186 -17.34 23.39 1.05
N ARG A 187 -17.69 23.87 2.24
CA ARG A 187 -18.01 25.29 2.47
C ARG A 187 -16.82 26.22 2.19
N MET A 188 -15.60 25.78 2.55
CA MET A 188 -14.39 26.56 2.23
C MET A 188 -14.10 26.53 0.74
N ALA A 189 -14.30 25.40 0.06
CA ALA A 189 -14.16 25.31 -1.39
C ALA A 189 -15.13 26.27 -2.10
N GLU A 190 -16.40 26.33 -1.68
CA GLU A 190 -17.37 27.28 -2.21
C GLU A 190 -16.94 28.74 -1.98
N MET A 191 -16.44 29.06 -0.78
CA MET A 191 -16.03 30.43 -0.45
C MET A 191 -14.75 30.89 -1.16
N VAL A 192 -13.77 30.01 -1.35
CA VAL A 192 -12.43 30.38 -1.83
C VAL A 192 -12.31 30.25 -3.34
N VAL A 193 -12.84 29.15 -3.91
CA VAL A 193 -12.69 28.82 -5.33
C VAL A 193 -14.03 28.76 -6.08
N GLY A 194 -15.17 28.98 -5.39
CA GLY A 194 -16.50 28.98 -5.98
C GLY A 194 -17.04 27.59 -6.33
N GLU A 195 -16.40 26.52 -5.87
CA GLU A 195 -16.76 25.13 -6.18
C GLU A 195 -17.84 24.63 -5.21
N ARG A 196 -18.96 24.15 -5.76
CA ARG A 196 -20.01 23.47 -5.00
C ARG A 196 -19.86 21.96 -5.16
N VAL A 197 -19.46 21.30 -4.09
CA VAL A 197 -19.15 19.88 -4.07
C VAL A 197 -19.62 19.28 -2.73
N THR A 198 -20.00 18.02 -2.73
CA THR A 198 -20.28 17.30 -1.48
C THR A 198 -18.98 16.85 -0.81
N LEU A 199 -19.05 16.56 0.50
CA LEU A 199 -17.89 16.04 1.22
C LEU A 199 -17.44 14.69 0.66
N GLU A 200 -18.38 13.83 0.28
CA GLU A 200 -18.08 12.51 -0.27
C GLU A 200 -17.36 12.60 -1.62
N GLU A 201 -17.80 13.50 -2.50
CA GLU A 201 -17.14 13.73 -3.79
C GLU A 201 -15.75 14.33 -3.65
N MET A 202 -15.55 15.23 -2.68
CA MET A 202 -14.28 15.96 -2.52
C MET A 202 -13.24 15.19 -1.70
N GLY A 203 -13.66 14.42 -0.69
CA GLY A 203 -12.75 13.80 0.27
C GLY A 203 -13.29 12.55 0.94
N GLY A 204 -14.31 11.90 0.37
CA GLY A 204 -14.89 10.67 0.90
C GLY A 204 -14.01 9.45 0.70
N ALA A 205 -14.33 8.38 1.44
CA ALA A 205 -13.54 7.15 1.46
C ALA A 205 -13.38 6.54 0.05
N ARG A 206 -14.47 6.45 -0.70
CA ARG A 206 -14.45 5.85 -2.05
C ARG A 206 -13.60 6.67 -3.02
N MET A 207 -13.70 8.01 -2.98
CA MET A 207 -12.87 8.89 -3.82
C MET A 207 -11.39 8.67 -3.53
N HIS A 208 -11.01 8.59 -2.25
CA HIS A 208 -9.61 8.36 -1.87
C HIS A 208 -9.11 6.95 -2.21
N ALA A 209 -9.97 5.94 -2.13
CA ALA A 209 -9.60 4.57 -2.46
C ALA A 209 -9.55 4.28 -3.97
N THR A 210 -10.24 5.09 -4.82
CA THR A 210 -10.32 4.82 -6.26
C THR A 210 -9.60 5.83 -7.14
N ILE A 211 -9.48 7.09 -6.70
CA ILE A 211 -9.01 8.21 -7.54
C ILE A 211 -7.70 8.79 -7.01
N SER A 212 -7.64 9.21 -5.75
CA SER A 212 -6.44 9.85 -5.22
C SER A 212 -5.37 8.87 -4.71
N GLY A 213 -5.74 7.60 -4.45
CA GLY A 213 -4.85 6.61 -3.87
C GLY A 213 -4.42 6.89 -2.42
N CYS A 214 -5.04 7.86 -1.73
CA CYS A 214 -4.75 8.12 -0.31
C CYS A 214 -5.35 7.07 0.63
N GLY A 215 -6.46 6.40 0.24
CA GLY A 215 -7.02 5.25 0.93
C GLY A 215 -6.47 3.95 0.37
N ASP A 216 -6.06 3.03 1.24
CA ASP A 216 -5.55 1.72 0.83
C ASP A 216 -6.65 0.67 0.79
N GLN A 217 -7.59 0.73 1.73
CA GLN A 217 -8.70 -0.20 1.87
C GLN A 217 -10.02 0.54 2.14
N LEU A 218 -11.12 -0.04 1.68
CA LEU A 218 -12.46 0.31 2.13
C LEU A 218 -12.96 -0.76 3.10
N ALA A 219 -13.63 -0.33 4.17
CA ALA A 219 -14.33 -1.19 5.09
C ALA A 219 -15.80 -0.77 5.17
N ALA A 220 -16.72 -1.71 5.32
CA ALA A 220 -18.13 -1.43 5.43
C ALA A 220 -18.50 -0.79 6.77
N ASP A 221 -17.75 -1.12 7.83
CA ASP A 221 -17.98 -0.60 9.18
C ASP A 221 -16.67 -0.58 10.01
N ASP A 222 -16.80 -0.12 11.26
CA ASP A 222 -15.69 0.02 12.19
C ASP A 222 -15.05 -1.34 12.54
N THR A 223 -15.83 -2.40 12.63
CA THR A 223 -15.37 -3.75 12.98
C THR A 223 -14.50 -4.31 11.84
N GLU A 224 -14.99 -4.26 10.62
CA GLU A 224 -14.23 -4.70 9.46
C GLU A 224 -12.93 -3.91 9.28
N ALA A 225 -12.95 -2.59 9.53
CA ALA A 225 -11.74 -1.76 9.45
C ALA A 225 -10.67 -2.21 10.46
N ILE A 226 -11.06 -2.58 11.67
CA ILE A 226 -10.15 -3.07 12.71
C ILE A 226 -9.63 -4.48 12.37
N GLU A 227 -10.49 -5.36 11.84
CA GLU A 227 -10.08 -6.69 11.37
C GLU A 227 -9.06 -6.59 10.23
N GLN A 228 -9.31 -5.74 9.22
CA GLN A 228 -8.36 -5.48 8.14
C GLN A 228 -7.03 -4.92 8.67
N ALA A 229 -7.06 -4.03 9.68
CA ALA A 229 -5.87 -3.49 10.32
C ALA A 229 -5.05 -4.57 11.05
N LYS A 230 -5.72 -5.49 11.76
CA LYS A 230 -5.08 -6.64 12.42
C LYS A 230 -4.51 -7.63 11.39
N GLN A 231 -5.23 -7.87 10.31
CA GLN A 231 -4.75 -8.72 9.20
C GLN A 231 -3.52 -8.10 8.54
N TYR A 232 -3.56 -6.81 8.21
CA TYR A 232 -2.39 -6.11 7.66
C TYR A 232 -1.18 -6.19 8.61
N PHE A 233 -1.39 -5.95 9.91
CA PHE A 233 -0.35 -6.04 10.93
C PHE A 233 0.26 -7.44 11.03
N SER A 234 -0.52 -8.50 10.77
CA SER A 234 -0.05 -9.88 10.83
C SER A 234 1.07 -10.20 9.82
N TYR A 235 1.18 -9.47 8.72
CA TYR A 235 2.25 -9.65 7.72
C TYR A 235 3.53 -8.89 8.06
N LEU A 236 3.49 -7.92 8.97
CA LEU A 236 4.62 -7.05 9.25
C LEU A 236 5.39 -7.49 10.51
N PRO A 237 6.71 -7.20 10.60
CA PRO A 237 7.46 -7.43 11.83
C PRO A 237 7.03 -6.45 12.92
N GLN A 238 7.46 -6.66 14.16
CA GLN A 238 7.24 -5.73 15.27
C GLN A 238 7.86 -4.35 15.00
N ASN A 239 9.05 -4.36 14.40
CA ASN A 239 9.78 -3.19 13.92
C ASN A 239 10.83 -3.64 12.90
N TRP A 240 11.49 -2.70 12.25
CA TRP A 240 12.47 -2.94 11.18
C TRP A 240 13.64 -3.89 11.52
N ARG A 241 13.91 -4.13 12.80
CA ARG A 241 14.97 -5.04 13.29
C ARG A 241 14.44 -6.42 13.66
N SER A 242 13.14 -6.54 13.83
CA SER A 242 12.52 -7.80 14.22
C SER A 242 12.40 -8.73 13.03
N PRO A 243 12.47 -10.05 13.25
CA PRO A 243 12.16 -10.99 12.17
C PRO A 243 10.70 -10.86 11.75
N LEU A 244 10.42 -11.24 10.51
CA LEU A 244 9.05 -11.39 10.02
C LEU A 244 8.33 -12.50 10.81
N PRO A 245 7.02 -12.38 10.98
CA PRO A 245 6.21 -13.48 11.51
C PRO A 245 6.25 -14.68 10.55
N THR A 246 6.16 -15.87 11.13
CA THR A 246 6.11 -17.13 10.38
C THR A 246 4.85 -17.90 10.77
N TYR A 247 4.30 -18.66 9.84
CA TYR A 247 3.05 -19.37 9.98
C TYR A 247 3.21 -20.84 9.56
N GLU A 248 2.22 -21.64 9.89
CA GLU A 248 2.12 -23.00 9.34
C GLU A 248 1.87 -22.91 7.83
N ALA A 249 2.63 -23.69 7.06
CA ALA A 249 2.49 -23.73 5.62
C ALA A 249 1.16 -24.39 5.21
N ILE A 250 0.48 -23.78 4.25
CA ILE A 250 -0.78 -24.29 3.71
C ILE A 250 -0.62 -24.48 2.19
N GLU A 251 -1.12 -25.60 1.67
CA GLU A 251 -1.12 -25.82 0.22
C GLU A 251 -1.93 -24.74 -0.50
N PRO A 252 -1.54 -24.35 -1.73
CA PRO A 252 -2.28 -23.40 -2.54
C PRO A 252 -3.74 -23.83 -2.78
N ALA A 253 -4.64 -22.87 -2.93
CA ALA A 253 -6.05 -23.13 -3.21
C ALA A 253 -6.28 -23.87 -4.55
N ARG A 254 -5.33 -23.77 -5.47
CA ARG A 254 -5.36 -24.42 -6.79
C ARG A 254 -3.95 -24.72 -7.29
N ARG A 255 -3.86 -25.57 -8.31
CA ARG A 255 -2.59 -25.81 -9.02
C ARG A 255 -2.36 -24.75 -10.09
N PHE A 256 -1.12 -24.38 -10.31
CA PHE A 256 -0.73 -23.56 -11.46
C PHE A 256 -0.70 -24.46 -12.70
N ALA A 257 -1.82 -24.51 -13.42
CA ALA A 257 -1.96 -25.28 -14.66
C ALA A 257 -1.41 -24.50 -15.85
N ASP A 258 -1.02 -25.21 -16.91
CA ASP A 258 -0.34 -24.64 -18.09
C ASP A 258 -1.23 -23.66 -18.87
N ASP A 259 -2.56 -23.81 -18.79
CA ASP A 259 -3.55 -23.00 -19.49
C ASP A 259 -3.99 -21.73 -18.74
N LEU A 260 -3.53 -21.53 -17.52
CA LEU A 260 -3.89 -20.33 -16.73
C LEU A 260 -3.27 -19.05 -17.32
N VAL A 261 -2.15 -19.13 -18.02
CA VAL A 261 -1.56 -18.02 -18.76
C VAL A 261 -1.80 -18.24 -20.25
N PRO A 262 -2.72 -17.49 -20.89
CA PRO A 262 -3.01 -17.64 -22.31
C PRO A 262 -1.78 -17.36 -23.17
N SER A 263 -1.54 -18.19 -24.18
CA SER A 263 -0.43 -18.01 -25.12
C SER A 263 -0.56 -16.76 -26.00
N GLN A 264 -1.80 -16.32 -26.27
CA GLN A 264 -2.08 -15.12 -27.07
C GLN A 264 -1.92 -13.87 -26.20
N GLU A 265 -1.02 -12.97 -26.57
CA GLU A 265 -0.72 -11.74 -25.85
C GLU A 265 -1.89 -10.75 -25.74
N SER A 266 -2.85 -10.81 -26.66
CA SER A 266 -4.06 -9.98 -26.68
C SER A 266 -5.15 -10.45 -25.72
N VAL A 267 -5.07 -11.67 -25.22
CA VAL A 267 -6.05 -12.24 -24.29
C VAL A 267 -5.71 -11.83 -22.86
N GLY A 268 -6.60 -11.08 -22.21
CA GLY A 268 -6.49 -10.75 -20.79
C GLY A 268 -6.80 -11.97 -19.91
N TYR A 269 -6.19 -12.02 -18.74
CA TYR A 269 -6.51 -12.99 -17.68
C TYR A 269 -6.33 -12.33 -16.32
N ASP A 270 -7.00 -12.85 -15.29
CA ASP A 270 -6.89 -12.36 -13.92
C ASP A 270 -5.64 -12.91 -13.25
N ILE A 271 -4.70 -12.02 -12.89
CA ILE A 271 -3.47 -12.40 -12.17
C ILE A 271 -3.76 -12.98 -10.78
N GLY A 272 -4.89 -12.64 -10.17
CA GLY A 272 -5.31 -13.19 -8.89
C GLY A 272 -5.37 -14.72 -8.89
N VAL A 273 -5.79 -15.31 -10.01
CA VAL A 273 -5.83 -16.77 -10.20
C VAL A 273 -4.42 -17.40 -10.15
N ILE A 274 -3.43 -16.70 -10.69
CA ILE A 274 -2.02 -17.13 -10.65
C ILE A 274 -1.45 -16.98 -9.23
N ILE A 275 -1.76 -15.87 -8.57
CA ILE A 275 -1.33 -15.63 -7.18
C ILE A 275 -1.87 -16.75 -6.29
N GLU A 276 -3.18 -17.08 -6.37
CA GLU A 276 -3.80 -18.19 -5.61
C GLU A 276 -3.20 -19.56 -5.90
N ALA A 277 -2.60 -19.75 -7.08
CA ALA A 277 -1.91 -20.99 -7.44
C ALA A 277 -0.47 -21.08 -6.93
N ILE A 278 0.08 -19.96 -6.45
CA ILE A 278 1.46 -19.87 -5.95
C ILE A 278 1.51 -19.79 -4.43
N VAL A 279 0.66 -18.96 -3.81
CA VAL A 279 0.72 -18.67 -2.38
C VAL A 279 -0.11 -19.63 -1.53
N ASP A 280 0.10 -19.63 -0.24
CA ASP A 280 -0.67 -20.39 0.72
C ASP A 280 -2.15 -19.99 0.66
N ALA A 281 -3.05 -20.97 0.69
CA ALA A 281 -4.48 -20.72 0.48
C ALA A 281 -5.04 -19.69 1.46
N GLY A 282 -5.76 -18.68 0.93
CA GLY A 282 -6.40 -17.62 1.71
C GLY A 282 -5.45 -16.61 2.34
N SER A 283 -4.15 -16.65 2.01
CA SER A 283 -3.15 -15.77 2.61
C SER A 283 -2.94 -14.44 1.87
N PHE A 284 -3.52 -14.25 0.70
CA PHE A 284 -3.30 -13.02 -0.07
C PHE A 284 -4.13 -11.87 0.47
N PHE A 285 -3.45 -10.79 0.86
CA PHE A 285 -4.05 -9.51 1.26
C PHE A 285 -3.62 -8.43 0.26
N GLU A 286 -4.53 -8.05 -0.63
CA GLU A 286 -4.28 -7.02 -1.62
C GLU A 286 -4.27 -5.63 -0.99
N VAL A 287 -3.25 -4.82 -1.28
CA VAL A 287 -3.14 -3.41 -0.88
C VAL A 287 -3.56 -2.52 -2.04
N LYS A 288 -4.45 -1.58 -1.81
CA LYS A 288 -5.03 -0.68 -2.83
C LYS A 288 -5.74 -1.41 -3.99
N PRO A 289 -6.68 -2.34 -3.71
CA PRO A 289 -7.33 -3.11 -4.76
C PRO A 289 -8.12 -2.25 -5.76
N LEU A 290 -8.61 -1.10 -5.32
CA LEU A 290 -9.45 -0.21 -6.12
C LEU A 290 -8.67 0.91 -6.84
N PHE A 291 -7.42 1.16 -6.45
CA PHE A 291 -6.57 2.18 -7.06
C PHE A 291 -5.57 1.55 -8.02
N ALA A 292 -5.47 2.10 -9.23
CA ALA A 292 -4.57 1.61 -10.29
C ALA A 292 -4.64 0.08 -10.45
N PRO A 293 -5.81 -0.50 -10.77
CA PRO A 293 -6.03 -1.95 -10.74
C PRO A 293 -5.29 -2.72 -11.83
N GLU A 294 -4.63 -2.04 -12.77
CA GLU A 294 -3.72 -2.65 -13.75
C GLU A 294 -2.41 -3.17 -13.12
N LEU A 295 -2.12 -2.81 -11.86
CA LEU A 295 -1.03 -3.35 -11.05
C LEU A 295 -1.59 -3.83 -9.71
N VAL A 296 -1.37 -5.09 -9.38
CA VAL A 296 -1.72 -5.71 -8.11
C VAL A 296 -0.53 -5.65 -7.16
N THR A 297 -0.75 -5.19 -5.94
CA THR A 297 0.25 -5.19 -4.85
C THR A 297 -0.38 -5.78 -3.60
N GLY A 298 0.36 -6.59 -2.84
CA GLY A 298 -0.20 -7.17 -1.62
C GLY A 298 0.77 -8.09 -0.90
N PHE A 299 0.41 -8.47 0.31
CA PHE A 299 1.15 -9.46 1.11
C PHE A 299 0.53 -10.84 0.97
N ALA A 300 1.36 -11.86 1.08
CA ALA A 300 0.92 -13.25 1.09
C ALA A 300 1.87 -14.12 1.91
N LEU A 301 1.50 -15.38 2.09
CA LEU A 301 2.37 -16.40 2.63
C LEU A 301 2.83 -17.36 1.52
N LEU A 302 4.11 -17.67 1.51
CA LEU A 302 4.69 -18.71 0.67
C LEU A 302 5.41 -19.69 1.59
N GLU A 303 4.88 -20.91 1.73
CA GLU A 303 5.36 -21.90 2.69
C GLU A 303 5.44 -21.35 4.13
N GLY A 304 4.39 -20.64 4.55
CA GLY A 304 4.31 -19.99 5.86
C GLY A 304 5.20 -18.75 6.05
N GLN A 305 5.96 -18.35 5.03
CA GLN A 305 6.83 -17.16 5.07
C GLN A 305 6.14 -15.97 4.39
N VAL A 306 6.22 -14.79 5.01
CA VAL A 306 5.64 -13.57 4.43
C VAL A 306 6.42 -13.12 3.21
N ILE A 307 5.72 -12.80 2.14
CA ILE A 307 6.25 -12.15 0.93
C ILE A 307 5.37 -10.99 0.50
N GLY A 308 5.96 -9.99 -0.16
CA GLY A 308 5.27 -8.94 -0.90
C GLY A 308 5.16 -9.31 -2.38
N ILE A 309 4.01 -9.09 -2.98
CA ILE A 309 3.76 -9.38 -4.41
C ILE A 309 3.52 -8.08 -5.16
N VAL A 310 4.20 -7.93 -6.29
CA VAL A 310 3.97 -6.88 -7.29
C VAL A 310 3.69 -7.58 -8.62
N ALA A 311 2.47 -7.47 -9.12
CA ALA A 311 2.03 -8.23 -10.28
C ALA A 311 1.25 -7.37 -11.28
N ASN A 312 1.54 -7.49 -12.57
CA ASN A 312 0.71 -6.86 -13.59
C ASN A 312 -0.65 -7.58 -13.68
N GLN A 313 -1.73 -6.82 -13.90
CA GLN A 313 -3.08 -7.35 -14.09
C GLN A 313 -3.50 -7.29 -15.58
N PRO A 314 -3.27 -8.35 -16.35
CA PRO A 314 -3.57 -8.34 -17.79
C PRO A 314 -5.05 -8.19 -18.13
N ALA A 315 -5.96 -8.53 -17.20
CA ALA A 315 -7.39 -8.31 -17.38
C ALA A 315 -7.75 -6.81 -17.38
N VAL A 316 -6.90 -5.95 -16.81
CA VAL A 316 -7.13 -4.52 -16.73
C VAL A 316 -6.10 -3.79 -17.59
N LYS A 317 -6.57 -3.11 -18.64
CA LYS A 317 -5.71 -2.34 -19.57
C LYS A 317 -4.47 -3.12 -20.06
N GLY A 318 -4.54 -4.45 -20.12
CA GLY A 318 -3.44 -5.31 -20.55
C GLY A 318 -2.22 -5.34 -19.65
N GLY A 319 -2.31 -4.89 -18.41
CA GLY A 319 -1.19 -4.79 -17.46
C GLY A 319 -0.19 -3.66 -17.76
N VAL A 320 -0.57 -2.68 -18.60
CA VAL A 320 0.24 -1.49 -18.91
C VAL A 320 0.43 -0.64 -17.65
N LEU A 321 1.63 -0.09 -17.44
CA LEU A 321 1.92 0.80 -16.32
C LEU A 321 1.55 2.25 -16.65
N PHE A 322 0.81 2.88 -15.75
CA PHE A 322 0.40 4.28 -15.78
C PHE A 322 1.07 5.06 -14.63
N VAL A 323 0.76 6.34 -14.53
CA VAL A 323 1.25 7.22 -13.46
C VAL A 323 0.90 6.65 -12.08
N ASP A 324 -0.38 6.33 -11.88
CA ASP A 324 -0.89 5.86 -10.59
C ASP A 324 -0.38 4.46 -10.23
N SER A 325 -0.28 3.55 -11.21
CA SER A 325 0.29 2.22 -10.97
C SER A 325 1.79 2.29 -10.66
N ALA A 326 2.53 3.22 -11.26
CA ALA A 326 3.92 3.45 -10.91
C ALA A 326 4.08 3.95 -9.47
N ASP A 327 3.23 4.85 -9.02
CA ASP A 327 3.23 5.35 -7.63
C ASP A 327 2.80 4.28 -6.63
N LYS A 328 1.75 3.50 -6.94
CA LYS A 328 1.31 2.34 -6.16
C LYS A 328 2.45 1.33 -5.97
N GLY A 329 3.10 0.94 -7.08
CA GLY A 329 4.22 0.01 -7.06
C GLY A 329 5.41 0.52 -6.26
N ALA A 330 5.84 1.76 -6.51
CA ALA A 330 6.97 2.38 -5.80
C ALA A 330 6.76 2.39 -4.28
N ARG A 331 5.59 2.86 -3.82
CA ARG A 331 5.28 2.91 -2.40
C ARG A 331 5.30 1.53 -1.75
N PHE A 332 4.69 0.53 -2.40
CA PHE A 332 4.63 -0.83 -1.88
C PHE A 332 6.03 -1.48 -1.81
N ILE A 333 6.86 -1.29 -2.83
CA ILE A 333 8.24 -1.79 -2.85
C ILE A 333 9.06 -1.19 -1.71
N TRP A 334 9.03 0.14 -1.52
CA TRP A 334 9.72 0.79 -0.40
C TRP A 334 9.22 0.31 0.95
N GLN A 335 7.92 0.05 1.10
CA GLN A 335 7.35 -0.48 2.32
C GLN A 335 7.85 -1.89 2.61
N CYS A 336 7.87 -2.78 1.62
CA CYS A 336 8.42 -4.12 1.77
C CYS A 336 9.91 -4.07 2.17
N ASP A 337 10.70 -3.22 1.50
CA ASP A 337 12.12 -3.06 1.81
C ASP A 337 12.35 -2.53 3.23
N ALA A 338 11.57 -1.53 3.67
CA ALA A 338 11.67 -0.95 5.01
C ALA A 338 11.40 -1.95 6.14
N PHE A 339 10.53 -2.94 5.89
CA PHE A 339 10.13 -3.95 6.87
C PHE A 339 10.69 -5.35 6.60
N ASN A 340 11.73 -5.46 5.78
CA ASN A 340 12.43 -6.70 5.44
C ASN A 340 11.53 -7.77 4.77
N VAL A 341 10.47 -7.39 4.08
CA VAL A 341 9.56 -8.30 3.38
C VAL A 341 10.14 -8.66 2.02
N PRO A 342 10.44 -9.94 1.72
CA PRO A 342 10.91 -10.37 0.41
C PRO A 342 9.91 -10.06 -0.70
N LEU A 343 10.38 -9.73 -1.90
CA LEU A 343 9.57 -9.27 -3.02
C LEU A 343 9.49 -10.32 -4.14
N LEU A 344 8.27 -10.69 -4.51
CA LEU A 344 7.95 -11.47 -5.70
C LEU A 344 7.33 -10.56 -6.76
N TYR A 345 7.96 -10.51 -7.94
CA TYR A 345 7.41 -9.84 -9.11
C TYR A 345 6.83 -10.87 -10.08
N LEU A 346 5.58 -10.67 -10.50
CA LEU A 346 4.92 -11.47 -11.53
C LEU A 346 4.68 -10.56 -12.74
N ALA A 347 5.57 -10.68 -13.73
CA ALA A 347 5.61 -9.76 -14.86
C ALA A 347 4.82 -10.29 -16.06
N ASP A 348 3.82 -9.53 -16.49
CA ASP A 348 3.18 -9.61 -17.81
C ASP A 348 2.88 -8.18 -18.26
N VAL A 349 3.93 -7.48 -18.69
CA VAL A 349 3.91 -6.03 -18.91
C VAL A 349 4.30 -5.65 -20.34
N PRO A 350 3.41 -4.96 -21.07
CA PRO A 350 3.74 -4.44 -22.41
C PRO A 350 4.59 -3.15 -22.37
N GLY A 351 4.80 -2.58 -21.18
CA GLY A 351 5.55 -1.35 -20.98
C GLY A 351 4.78 -0.31 -20.17
N PHE A 352 5.32 0.91 -20.13
CA PHE A 352 4.60 2.08 -19.67
C PHE A 352 3.69 2.62 -20.77
N MET A 353 2.58 3.21 -20.38
CA MET A 353 1.65 3.87 -21.31
C MET A 353 2.33 5.05 -22.00
N ILE A 354 2.02 5.23 -23.26
CA ILE A 354 2.55 6.30 -24.12
C ILE A 354 1.42 7.23 -24.58
N GLY A 355 1.76 8.43 -24.97
CA GLY A 355 0.82 9.41 -25.51
C GLY A 355 0.75 10.70 -24.71
N SER A 356 0.25 11.76 -25.35
CA SER A 356 0.30 13.12 -24.82
C SER A 356 -0.42 13.31 -23.47
N ALA A 357 -1.45 12.49 -23.18
CA ALA A 357 -2.19 12.57 -21.94
C ALA A 357 -1.32 12.13 -20.74
N VAL A 358 -0.65 10.97 -20.83
CA VAL A 358 0.21 10.47 -19.75
C VAL A 358 1.54 11.20 -19.66
N GLU A 359 2.07 11.70 -20.79
CA GLU A 359 3.26 12.58 -20.76
C GLU A 359 3.00 13.87 -19.99
N ARG A 360 1.83 14.48 -20.17
CA ARG A 360 1.42 15.68 -19.41
C ARG A 360 1.19 15.39 -17.93
N GLN A 361 0.83 14.17 -17.57
CA GLN A 361 0.73 13.70 -16.17
C GLN A 361 2.11 13.39 -15.57
N GLY A 362 3.17 13.34 -16.38
CA GLY A 362 4.54 13.08 -15.93
C GLY A 362 4.88 11.60 -15.81
N ILE A 363 4.41 10.76 -16.75
CA ILE A 363 4.67 9.31 -16.75
C ILE A 363 6.17 8.97 -16.61
N ILE A 364 7.07 9.75 -17.24
CA ILE A 364 8.52 9.55 -17.12
C ILE A 364 8.98 9.72 -15.69
N ARG A 365 8.52 10.75 -14.99
CA ARG A 365 8.86 11.04 -13.59
C ARG A 365 8.35 9.94 -12.66
N HIS A 366 7.09 9.54 -12.82
CA HIS A 366 6.46 8.50 -12.00
C HIS A 366 7.02 7.10 -12.30
N GLY A 367 7.28 6.79 -13.57
CA GLY A 367 7.99 5.58 -13.97
C GLY A 367 9.40 5.51 -13.39
N ALA A 368 10.15 6.63 -13.43
CA ALA A 368 11.47 6.70 -12.79
C ALA A 368 11.39 6.49 -11.28
N LYS A 369 10.32 6.93 -10.60
CA LYS A 369 10.07 6.67 -9.18
C LYS A 369 9.94 5.17 -8.89
N MET A 370 9.13 4.44 -9.66
CA MET A 370 8.98 2.99 -9.50
C MET A 370 10.30 2.26 -9.76
N ILE A 371 11.01 2.61 -10.84
CA ILE A 371 12.31 2.05 -11.16
C ILE A 371 13.34 2.33 -10.06
N THR A 372 13.28 3.52 -9.43
CA THR A 372 14.13 3.85 -8.27
C THR A 372 13.83 2.93 -7.10
N ALA A 373 12.57 2.70 -6.77
CA ALA A 373 12.18 1.80 -5.68
C ALA A 373 12.68 0.37 -5.92
N VAL A 374 12.54 -0.14 -7.16
CA VAL A 374 13.08 -1.45 -7.55
C VAL A 374 14.59 -1.52 -7.38
N ALA A 375 15.31 -0.46 -7.80
CA ALA A 375 16.78 -0.42 -7.71
C ALA A 375 17.29 -0.30 -6.27
N GLU A 376 16.57 0.41 -5.41
CA GLU A 376 16.93 0.63 -4.00
C GLU A 376 16.59 -0.56 -3.10
N ALA A 377 15.67 -1.43 -3.50
CA ALA A 377 15.25 -2.58 -2.70
C ALA A 377 16.43 -3.51 -2.39
N THR A 378 16.60 -3.84 -1.11
CA THR A 378 17.71 -4.66 -0.59
C THR A 378 17.25 -6.04 -0.12
N VAL A 379 15.96 -6.24 0.04
CA VAL A 379 15.35 -7.52 0.45
C VAL A 379 15.52 -8.60 -0.64
N PRO A 380 15.39 -9.88 -0.31
CA PRO A 380 15.33 -10.95 -1.29
C PRO A 380 14.28 -10.65 -2.35
N THR A 381 14.66 -10.75 -3.62
CA THR A 381 13.83 -10.37 -4.75
C THR A 381 13.86 -11.44 -5.82
N VAL A 382 12.69 -11.95 -6.22
CA VAL A 382 12.55 -12.88 -7.34
C VAL A 382 11.56 -12.32 -8.35
N SER A 383 11.93 -12.35 -9.63
CA SER A 383 11.06 -11.95 -10.74
C SER A 383 10.70 -13.16 -11.59
N VAL A 384 9.42 -13.30 -11.93
CA VAL A 384 8.91 -14.34 -12.84
C VAL A 384 8.25 -13.67 -14.03
N ILE A 385 8.81 -13.88 -15.22
CA ILE A 385 8.21 -13.41 -16.46
C ILE A 385 7.17 -14.45 -16.90
N LEU A 386 5.89 -14.09 -16.76
CA LEU A 386 4.79 -15.01 -17.06
C LEU A 386 4.54 -15.16 -18.57
N ARG A 387 4.52 -14.02 -19.29
CA ARG A 387 4.23 -14.03 -20.73
C ARG A 387 5.04 -12.99 -21.50
N LYS A 388 5.06 -11.73 -21.09
CA LYS A 388 5.84 -10.67 -21.74
C LYS A 388 6.40 -9.69 -20.73
N ALA A 389 7.57 -9.13 -21.06
CA ALA A 389 8.15 -8.01 -20.33
C ALA A 389 8.87 -7.10 -21.32
N TYR A 390 8.24 -5.98 -21.71
CA TYR A 390 8.71 -5.12 -22.75
C TYR A 390 9.18 -3.75 -22.24
N GLY A 391 10.28 -3.27 -22.85
CA GLY A 391 10.86 -1.96 -22.63
C GLY A 391 11.17 -1.68 -21.14
N ALA A 392 10.92 -0.45 -20.70
CA ALA A 392 11.13 -0.07 -19.30
C ALA A 392 10.15 -0.73 -18.33
N GLY A 393 9.09 -1.40 -18.82
CA GLY A 393 8.24 -2.25 -18.00
C GLY A 393 9.02 -3.43 -17.40
N LEU A 394 9.97 -4.03 -18.14
CA LEU A 394 10.89 -5.03 -17.61
C LEU A 394 11.68 -4.50 -16.40
N TYR A 395 12.11 -3.25 -16.45
CA TYR A 395 12.87 -2.60 -15.37
C TYR A 395 12.02 -2.36 -14.14
N ALA A 396 10.80 -1.87 -14.34
CA ALA A 396 9.83 -1.63 -13.28
C ALA A 396 9.37 -2.92 -12.57
N MET A 397 9.50 -4.08 -13.26
CA MET A 397 9.15 -5.40 -12.71
C MET A 397 10.39 -6.22 -12.33
N ALA A 398 11.45 -5.56 -11.87
CA ALA A 398 12.68 -6.16 -11.39
C ALA A 398 13.31 -7.14 -12.40
N GLY A 399 13.43 -6.72 -13.66
CA GLY A 399 14.09 -7.52 -14.69
C GLY A 399 15.57 -7.75 -14.39
N PRO A 400 16.28 -8.61 -15.17
CA PRO A 400 17.63 -9.10 -14.87
C PRO A 400 18.66 -7.99 -14.60
N GLY A 401 18.55 -6.87 -15.30
CA GLY A 401 19.46 -5.72 -15.14
C GLY A 401 19.38 -5.01 -13.78
N PHE A 402 18.37 -5.33 -12.95
CA PHE A 402 18.20 -4.77 -11.60
C PHE A 402 18.71 -5.72 -10.50
N GLY A 403 19.32 -6.85 -10.88
CA GLY A 403 19.97 -7.76 -9.96
C GLY A 403 19.03 -8.43 -8.95
N PRO A 404 17.85 -8.95 -9.37
CA PRO A 404 17.07 -9.81 -8.50
C PRO A 404 17.90 -11.05 -8.13
N ASP A 405 17.55 -11.72 -7.03
CA ASP A 405 18.22 -12.96 -6.62
C ASP A 405 17.94 -14.11 -7.60
N ALA A 406 16.81 -14.01 -8.34
CA ALA A 406 16.55 -14.81 -9.52
C ALA A 406 15.56 -14.12 -10.47
N CYS A 407 15.80 -14.25 -11.77
CA CYS A 407 14.86 -13.93 -12.83
C CYS A 407 14.44 -15.22 -13.54
N LEU A 408 13.22 -15.64 -13.34
CA LEU A 408 12.62 -16.84 -13.89
C LEU A 408 11.69 -16.49 -15.06
N ALA A 409 11.45 -17.43 -15.95
CA ALA A 409 10.50 -17.23 -17.04
C ALA A 409 9.67 -18.50 -17.29
N LEU A 410 8.40 -18.36 -17.65
CA LEU A 410 7.62 -19.46 -18.19
C LEU A 410 8.08 -19.80 -19.63
N PRO A 411 7.83 -21.03 -20.13
CA PRO A 411 8.28 -21.46 -21.47
C PRO A 411 7.76 -20.59 -22.62
N SER A 412 6.63 -19.91 -22.45
CA SER A 412 6.03 -19.02 -23.46
C SER A 412 6.43 -17.55 -23.29
N ALA A 413 7.29 -17.24 -22.33
CA ALA A 413 7.66 -15.86 -22.02
C ALA A 413 8.50 -15.21 -23.13
N LYS A 414 8.36 -13.88 -23.27
CA LYS A 414 9.12 -13.05 -24.21
C LYS A 414 9.67 -11.83 -23.51
N ILE A 415 10.92 -11.50 -23.76
CA ILE A 415 11.57 -10.29 -23.28
C ILE A 415 12.10 -9.50 -24.47
N ALA A 416 11.74 -8.22 -24.57
CA ALA A 416 12.13 -7.38 -25.71
C ALA A 416 12.12 -5.90 -25.38
N VAL A 417 12.72 -5.09 -26.24
CA VAL A 417 12.59 -3.62 -26.18
C VAL A 417 11.14 -3.20 -26.43
N MET A 418 10.44 -3.88 -27.33
CA MET A 418 9.03 -3.69 -27.66
C MET A 418 8.45 -4.97 -28.27
N GLY A 419 7.12 -5.12 -28.24
CA GLY A 419 6.48 -6.27 -28.85
C GLY A 419 6.70 -6.36 -30.36
N PRO A 420 6.61 -7.57 -30.97
CA PRO A 420 6.94 -7.80 -32.38
C PRO A 420 6.21 -6.88 -33.35
N GLU A 421 4.93 -6.63 -33.13
CA GLU A 421 4.13 -5.76 -33.99
C GLU A 421 4.59 -4.29 -33.94
N ALA A 422 4.84 -3.80 -32.74
CA ALA A 422 5.34 -2.44 -32.54
C ALA A 422 6.76 -2.28 -33.14
N ALA A 423 7.63 -3.28 -32.96
CA ALA A 423 8.98 -3.27 -33.47
C ALA A 423 9.03 -3.20 -35.02
N VAL A 424 8.24 -4.06 -35.67
CA VAL A 424 8.17 -4.08 -37.17
C VAL A 424 7.62 -2.74 -37.68
N ASN A 425 6.57 -2.21 -37.08
CA ASN A 425 6.01 -0.93 -37.47
C ASN A 425 6.97 0.24 -37.21
N ALA A 426 7.67 0.27 -36.07
CA ALA A 426 8.59 1.35 -35.73
C ALA A 426 9.82 1.39 -36.70
N VAL A 427 10.39 0.23 -37.04
CA VAL A 427 11.63 0.14 -37.82
C VAL A 427 11.35 0.19 -39.30
N TYR A 428 10.28 -0.43 -39.78
CA TYR A 428 10.03 -0.68 -41.20
C TYR A 428 8.84 0.08 -41.78
N ALA A 429 8.23 1.04 -41.04
CA ALA A 429 7.03 1.79 -41.47
C ALA A 429 7.11 2.34 -42.88
N ASN A 430 8.24 2.97 -43.25
CA ASN A 430 8.42 3.54 -44.59
C ASN A 430 8.46 2.46 -45.68
N LYS A 431 9.19 1.36 -45.45
CA LYS A 431 9.24 0.25 -46.39
C LYS A 431 7.92 -0.47 -46.58
N ILE A 432 7.17 -0.63 -45.48
CA ILE A 432 5.81 -1.21 -45.49
C ILE A 432 4.87 -0.32 -46.32
N ALA A 433 4.98 1.00 -46.16
CA ALA A 433 4.15 1.97 -46.91
C ALA A 433 4.49 2.01 -48.44
N GLU A 434 5.68 1.68 -48.82
CA GLU A 434 6.12 1.59 -50.23
C GLU A 434 5.54 0.37 -50.95
N ILE A 435 5.13 -0.69 -50.24
CA ILE A 435 4.54 -1.91 -50.79
C ILE A 435 3.06 -1.66 -51.09
N THR A 436 2.72 -1.54 -52.36
CA THR A 436 1.34 -1.21 -52.80
C THR A 436 0.41 -2.42 -52.81
N ASP A 437 0.96 -3.61 -53.10
CA ASP A 437 0.20 -4.86 -53.08
C ASP A 437 -0.05 -5.31 -51.63
N GLU A 438 -1.31 -5.54 -51.28
CA GLU A 438 -1.74 -5.89 -49.90
C GLU A 438 -1.22 -7.27 -49.48
N ALA A 439 -1.20 -8.24 -50.39
CA ALA A 439 -0.75 -9.59 -50.07
C ALA A 439 0.77 -9.62 -49.87
N GLU A 440 1.54 -8.89 -50.73
CA GLU A 440 2.98 -8.74 -50.60
C GLU A 440 3.32 -7.99 -49.29
N ARG A 441 2.59 -6.93 -48.97
CA ARG A 441 2.77 -6.19 -47.73
C ARG A 441 2.54 -7.06 -46.51
N THR A 442 1.47 -7.83 -46.47
CA THR A 442 1.15 -8.75 -45.36
C THR A 442 2.26 -9.81 -45.22
N ALA A 443 2.69 -10.45 -46.30
CA ALA A 443 3.76 -11.44 -46.30
C ALA A 443 5.11 -10.85 -45.80
N TYR A 444 5.40 -9.60 -46.19
CA TYR A 444 6.59 -8.88 -45.75
C TYR A 444 6.56 -8.63 -44.22
N VAL A 445 5.43 -8.13 -43.68
CA VAL A 445 5.25 -7.89 -42.27
C VAL A 445 5.33 -9.18 -41.44
N GLU A 446 4.68 -10.25 -41.91
CA GLU A 446 4.74 -11.56 -41.24
C GLU A 446 6.16 -12.15 -41.20
N ARG A 447 6.93 -11.99 -42.29
CA ARG A 447 8.32 -12.43 -42.33
C ARG A 447 9.16 -11.67 -41.30
N LEU A 448 9.06 -10.35 -41.23
CA LEU A 448 9.77 -9.52 -40.27
C LEU A 448 9.39 -9.84 -38.82
N ARG A 449 8.11 -10.12 -38.56
CA ARG A 449 7.66 -10.58 -37.23
C ARG A 449 8.33 -11.88 -36.84
N LYS A 450 8.34 -12.88 -37.72
CA LYS A 450 8.98 -14.17 -37.45
C LYS A 450 10.49 -14.03 -37.22
N GLU A 451 11.19 -13.19 -38.02
CA GLU A 451 12.60 -12.88 -37.80
C GLU A 451 12.84 -12.26 -36.42
N TYR A 452 12.01 -11.31 -36.02
CA TYR A 452 12.09 -10.66 -34.69
C TYR A 452 11.77 -11.63 -33.55
N GLU A 453 10.80 -12.53 -33.73
CA GLU A 453 10.39 -13.51 -32.69
C GLU A 453 11.52 -14.50 -32.36
N VAL A 454 12.40 -14.81 -33.30
CA VAL A 454 13.59 -15.63 -33.04
C VAL A 454 14.58 -14.94 -32.12
N ASP A 455 14.69 -13.62 -32.19
CA ASP A 455 15.60 -12.84 -31.34
C ASP A 455 15.11 -12.70 -29.89
N ILE A 456 13.81 -12.82 -29.65
CA ILE A 456 13.17 -12.69 -28.32
C ILE A 456 12.73 -14.03 -27.75
N ASP A 457 13.13 -15.14 -28.38
CA ASP A 457 12.82 -16.49 -27.91
C ASP A 457 13.46 -16.76 -26.55
N ILE A 458 12.66 -17.29 -25.62
CA ILE A 458 13.09 -17.45 -24.22
C ILE A 458 14.21 -18.47 -24.06
N LEU A 459 14.28 -19.49 -24.90
CA LEU A 459 15.35 -20.49 -24.87
C LEU A 459 16.68 -19.86 -25.33
N ARG A 460 16.64 -18.99 -26.34
CA ARG A 460 17.81 -18.21 -26.76
C ARG A 460 18.27 -17.29 -25.59
N LEU A 461 17.37 -16.56 -24.98
CA LEU A 461 17.69 -15.67 -23.86
C LEU A 461 18.26 -16.44 -22.65
N ALA A 462 17.75 -17.63 -22.38
CA ALA A 462 18.30 -18.51 -21.36
C ALA A 462 19.71 -19.02 -21.73
N SER A 463 19.94 -19.36 -22.99
CA SER A 463 21.27 -19.81 -23.47
C SER A 463 22.33 -18.72 -23.40
N GLU A 464 21.92 -17.46 -23.45
CA GLU A 464 22.78 -16.27 -23.29
C GLU A 464 22.83 -15.76 -21.82
N LEU A 465 22.28 -16.52 -20.86
CA LEU A 465 22.25 -16.20 -19.44
C LEU A 465 21.53 -14.87 -19.11
N VAL A 466 20.54 -14.48 -19.92
CA VAL A 466 19.68 -13.32 -19.65
C VAL A 466 18.73 -13.60 -18.49
N ILE A 467 18.27 -14.85 -18.36
CA ILE A 467 17.45 -15.34 -17.26
C ILE A 467 18.12 -16.54 -16.58
N ASP A 468 17.75 -16.78 -15.31
CA ASP A 468 18.36 -17.85 -14.51
C ASP A 468 17.76 -19.22 -14.80
N ALA A 469 16.47 -19.31 -15.11
CA ALA A 469 15.80 -20.56 -15.44
C ALA A 469 14.49 -20.35 -16.22
N ILE A 470 14.19 -21.32 -17.09
CA ILE A 470 12.85 -21.52 -17.64
C ILE A 470 12.14 -22.54 -16.70
N VAL A 471 10.96 -22.19 -16.20
CA VAL A 471 10.24 -22.97 -15.21
C VAL A 471 8.83 -23.29 -15.70
N GLU A 472 8.46 -24.55 -15.68
CA GLU A 472 7.08 -24.98 -15.97
C GLU A 472 6.11 -24.41 -14.91
N PRO A 473 4.87 -24.02 -15.28
CA PRO A 473 3.90 -23.44 -14.35
C PRO A 473 3.76 -24.25 -13.05
N ARG A 474 3.61 -25.57 -13.11
CA ARG A 474 3.49 -26.46 -11.97
C ARG A 474 4.68 -26.49 -11.02
N GLU A 475 5.86 -26.03 -11.46
CA GLU A 475 7.10 -26.03 -10.69
C GLU A 475 7.40 -24.64 -10.07
N VAL A 476 6.68 -23.60 -10.48
CA VAL A 476 6.94 -22.20 -10.06
C VAL A 476 6.96 -22.07 -8.53
N ARG A 477 5.93 -22.59 -7.82
CA ARG A 477 5.89 -22.49 -6.36
C ARG A 477 7.13 -23.13 -5.71
N ARG A 478 7.49 -24.34 -6.12
CA ARG A 478 8.67 -25.04 -5.57
C ARG A 478 9.96 -24.27 -5.81
N GLU A 479 10.10 -23.74 -7.03
CA GLU A 479 11.29 -22.96 -7.39
C GLU A 479 11.37 -21.65 -6.58
N LEU A 480 10.25 -20.95 -6.39
CA LEU A 480 10.17 -19.76 -5.56
C LEU A 480 10.57 -20.02 -4.11
N ILE A 481 10.04 -21.08 -3.50
CA ILE A 481 10.40 -21.48 -2.13
C ILE A 481 11.92 -21.71 -2.02
N ALA A 482 12.50 -22.45 -2.96
CA ALA A 482 13.94 -22.72 -2.98
C ALA A 482 14.78 -21.44 -3.15
N ARG A 483 14.37 -20.52 -4.05
CA ARG A 483 15.09 -19.25 -4.30
C ARG A 483 15.01 -18.31 -3.10
N PHE A 484 13.84 -18.12 -2.50
CA PHE A 484 13.72 -17.30 -1.29
C PHE A 484 14.47 -17.90 -0.11
N ALA A 485 14.45 -19.21 0.07
CA ALA A 485 15.24 -19.87 1.12
C ALA A 485 16.75 -19.67 0.91
N ALA A 486 17.24 -19.76 -0.33
CA ALA A 486 18.64 -19.51 -0.64
C ALA A 486 19.06 -18.04 -0.40
N ALA A 487 18.13 -17.09 -0.59
CA ALA A 487 18.36 -15.67 -0.39
C ALA A 487 18.06 -15.19 1.06
N ALA A 488 17.60 -16.07 1.96
CA ALA A 488 17.13 -15.69 3.31
C ALA A 488 18.19 -15.01 4.18
N THR A 489 19.48 -15.25 3.90
CA THR A 489 20.61 -14.64 4.64
C THR A 489 21.20 -13.43 3.93
N LYS A 490 20.52 -12.92 2.90
CA LYS A 490 20.99 -11.75 2.15
C LYS A 490 21.10 -10.54 3.07
N ASP A 491 22.31 -10.00 3.15
CA ASP A 491 22.62 -8.74 3.81
C ASP A 491 23.19 -7.77 2.77
N ARG A 492 22.34 -6.90 2.26
CA ARG A 492 22.68 -5.95 1.19
C ARG A 492 22.32 -4.54 1.60
N HIS A 493 23.25 -3.63 1.41
CA HIS A 493 23.03 -2.20 1.49
C HIS A 493 23.12 -1.59 0.10
N PHE A 494 22.09 -0.85 -0.30
CA PHE A 494 22.11 -0.18 -1.61
C PHE A 494 23.20 0.89 -1.68
N SER A 495 23.35 1.70 -0.63
CA SER A 495 24.30 2.82 -0.59
C SER A 495 24.60 3.27 0.83
N THR A 496 25.81 3.84 1.03
CA THR A 496 26.21 4.50 2.27
C THR A 496 25.76 5.96 2.38
N ARG A 497 25.09 6.51 1.36
CA ARG A 497 24.50 7.86 1.36
C ARG A 497 23.42 8.00 2.43
N ARG A 498 23.20 9.23 2.93
CA ARG A 498 22.15 9.49 3.94
C ARG A 498 20.74 9.17 3.42
N HIS A 499 20.44 9.52 2.18
CA HIS A 499 19.19 9.20 1.46
C HIS A 499 19.39 9.44 -0.04
N GLY A 500 18.47 8.93 -0.87
CA GLY A 500 18.37 9.29 -2.29
C GLY A 500 17.69 10.65 -2.51
N VAL A 501 17.65 11.07 -3.76
CA VAL A 501 16.75 12.13 -4.25
C VAL A 501 15.74 11.44 -5.15
N PRO A 502 14.56 11.06 -4.63
CA PRO A 502 13.56 10.35 -5.44
C PRO A 502 13.06 11.25 -6.57
N PRO A 503 12.78 10.69 -7.75
CA PRO A 503 12.13 11.41 -8.84
C PRO A 503 10.69 11.76 -8.45
N VAL A 504 10.33 13.03 -8.39
CA VAL A 504 8.99 13.55 -8.01
C VAL A 504 8.46 14.57 -9.02
#